data_26ae16cc5d15930e862991c01d1476ee
#
_entry.id   26ae16cc5d15930e862991c01d1476ee
#
_cell.length_a   1.000
_cell.length_b   1.000
_cell.length_c   1.000
_cell.angle_alpha   90.00
_cell.angle_beta   90.00
_cell.angle_gamma   90.00
#
_symmetry.space_group_name_H-M   'P 1'
#
loop_
_entity.id
_entity.type
_entity.pdbx_description
1 polymer ?
#
loop_
_entity_poly.entity_id
_entity_poly.type
_entity_poly.pdbx_seq_one_letter_code
_entity_poly.pdbx_strand_id
1 'polypeptide(L)'
;MTYEEFDKRCDELENAPLQERKTFFADVLAGETEKTDVRMMAFFRYALLFYRDGDFLAAREILEPFIIDYKSYRYRPEIIACFNLVGVVAYYVQEYALSRFYIREGLKIAREHSEVSRYAYEYNNLAVTYLAQQDYEKALEVIREAEKNMPVSDEVMHAYI
;
A
#
# COMPACT_ATOMS: atom_id res chain seq x y z
N MET A 1 22.95 -5.57 2.62
CA MET A 1 22.63 -5.41 1.16
C MET A 1 22.30 -3.95 0.92
N THR A 2 22.84 -3.34 -0.14
CA THR A 2 22.45 -1.97 -0.53
C THR A 2 21.06 -1.96 -1.18
N TYR A 3 20.43 -0.77 -1.25
CA TYR A 3 19.12 -0.66 -1.93
C TYR A 3 19.22 -0.99 -3.43
N GLU A 4 20.30 -0.59 -4.10
CA GLU A 4 20.54 -0.89 -5.52
C GLU A 4 20.71 -2.39 -5.78
N GLU A 5 21.44 -3.10 -4.90
CA GLU A 5 21.57 -4.56 -4.97
C GLU A 5 20.24 -5.27 -4.77
N PHE A 6 19.44 -4.78 -3.82
CA PHE A 6 18.10 -5.30 -3.55
C PHE A 6 17.18 -5.11 -4.74
N ASP A 7 17.11 -3.91 -5.30
CA ASP A 7 16.24 -3.58 -6.43
C ASP A 7 16.62 -4.40 -7.68
N LYS A 8 17.91 -4.47 -8.00
CA LYS A 8 18.41 -5.33 -9.07
C LYS A 8 18.01 -6.80 -8.86
N ARG A 9 18.12 -7.30 -7.63
CA ARG A 9 17.74 -8.69 -7.34
C ARG A 9 16.24 -8.92 -7.47
N CYS A 10 15.42 -7.92 -7.14
CA CYS A 10 13.99 -7.97 -7.37
C CYS A 10 13.64 -8.08 -8.86
N ASP A 11 14.33 -7.32 -9.71
CA ASP A 11 14.14 -7.37 -11.17
C ASP A 11 14.54 -8.75 -11.74
N GLU A 12 15.67 -9.30 -11.31
CA GLU A 12 16.11 -10.64 -11.70
C GLU A 12 15.09 -11.73 -11.32
N LEU A 13 14.39 -11.54 -10.21
CA LEU A 13 13.40 -12.47 -9.68
C LEU A 13 11.98 -12.22 -10.22
N GLU A 14 11.75 -11.22 -11.07
CA GLU A 14 10.41 -10.84 -11.52
C GLU A 14 9.64 -12.02 -12.12
N ASN A 15 10.33 -12.85 -12.92
CA ASN A 15 9.77 -14.03 -13.58
C ASN A 15 10.13 -15.36 -12.88
N ALA A 16 10.78 -15.32 -11.73
CA ALA A 16 11.11 -16.51 -10.97
C ALA A 16 9.87 -17.16 -10.35
N PRO A 17 9.93 -18.47 -10.04
CA PRO A 17 8.86 -19.16 -9.34
C PRO A 17 8.43 -18.42 -8.05
N LEU A 18 7.14 -18.41 -7.76
CA LEU A 18 6.57 -17.68 -6.62
C LEU A 18 7.26 -18.05 -5.30
N GLN A 19 7.58 -19.33 -5.10
CA GLN A 19 8.24 -19.80 -3.89
C GLN A 19 9.66 -19.24 -3.74
N GLU A 20 10.41 -19.13 -4.83
CA GLU A 20 11.75 -18.53 -4.81
C GLU A 20 11.68 -17.04 -4.43
N ARG A 21 10.71 -16.31 -5.00
CA ARG A 21 10.46 -14.90 -4.66
C ARG A 21 10.07 -14.73 -3.20
N LYS A 22 9.17 -15.58 -2.69
CA LYS A 22 8.74 -15.58 -1.27
C LYS A 22 9.94 -15.85 -0.35
N THR A 23 10.78 -16.84 -0.67
CA THR A 23 11.99 -17.16 0.11
C THR A 23 12.96 -15.97 0.15
N PHE A 24 13.22 -15.35 -0.99
CA PHE A 24 14.11 -14.17 -1.04
C PHE A 24 13.67 -13.06 -0.09
N PHE A 25 12.40 -12.66 -0.11
CA PHE A 25 11.93 -11.57 0.76
C PHE A 25 11.91 -11.98 2.24
N ALA A 26 11.59 -13.23 2.55
CA ALA A 26 11.67 -13.75 3.92
C ALA A 26 13.12 -13.69 4.46
N ASP A 27 14.09 -14.09 3.65
CA ASP A 27 15.52 -14.07 4.03
C ASP A 27 16.03 -12.63 4.21
N VAL A 28 15.60 -11.69 3.33
CA VAL A 28 15.92 -10.27 3.50
C VAL A 28 15.35 -9.74 4.82
N LEU A 29 14.10 -10.02 5.14
CA LEU A 29 13.47 -9.55 6.39
C LEU A 29 14.10 -10.17 7.63
N ALA A 30 14.59 -11.42 7.55
CA ALA A 30 15.29 -12.09 8.63
C ALA A 30 16.73 -11.54 8.84
N GLY A 31 17.41 -11.16 7.74
CA GLY A 31 18.77 -10.64 7.78
C GLY A 31 18.87 -9.14 8.05
N GLU A 32 17.93 -8.33 7.57
CA GLU A 32 17.87 -6.88 7.77
C GLU A 32 17.14 -6.56 9.08
N THR A 33 17.86 -6.40 10.16
CA THR A 33 17.26 -6.06 11.47
C THR A 33 17.10 -4.56 11.68
N GLU A 34 17.90 -3.73 10.97
CA GLU A 34 17.81 -2.28 11.01
C GLU A 34 16.66 -1.76 10.13
N LYS A 35 16.21 -0.55 10.43
CA LYS A 35 15.08 0.11 9.75
C LYS A 35 15.52 0.79 8.46
N THR A 36 16.04 0.01 7.56
CA THR A 36 16.57 0.44 6.27
C THR A 36 15.47 0.56 5.20
N ASP A 37 15.78 1.29 4.12
CA ASP A 37 14.93 1.34 2.93
C ASP A 37 14.72 -0.07 2.33
N VAL A 38 15.75 -0.93 2.38
CA VAL A 38 15.68 -2.33 1.93
C VAL A 38 14.64 -3.11 2.71
N ARG A 39 14.68 -3.01 4.05
CA ARG A 39 13.72 -3.69 4.92
C ARG A 39 12.29 -3.24 4.66
N MET A 40 12.06 -1.92 4.51
CA MET A 40 10.74 -1.38 4.20
C MET A 40 10.22 -1.92 2.86
N MET A 41 11.04 -1.88 1.81
CA MET A 41 10.65 -2.38 0.50
C MET A 41 10.45 -3.89 0.48
N ALA A 42 11.20 -4.64 1.29
CA ALA A 42 11.00 -6.07 1.45
C ALA A 42 9.63 -6.38 2.05
N PHE A 43 9.20 -5.65 3.10
CA PHE A 43 7.84 -5.77 3.65
C PHE A 43 6.78 -5.53 2.56
N PHE A 44 6.91 -4.43 1.82
CA PHE A 44 5.94 -4.07 0.78
C PHE A 44 5.88 -5.13 -0.33
N ARG A 45 7.03 -5.46 -0.93
CA ARG A 45 7.07 -6.40 -2.06
C ARG A 45 6.68 -7.82 -1.64
N TYR A 46 7.03 -8.24 -0.43
CA TYR A 46 6.64 -9.54 0.10
C TYR A 46 5.13 -9.65 0.32
N ALA A 47 4.55 -8.67 0.98
CA ALA A 47 3.09 -8.62 1.17
C ALA A 47 2.33 -8.56 -0.16
N LEU A 48 2.87 -7.83 -1.15
CA LEU A 48 2.28 -7.72 -2.49
C LEU A 48 2.26 -9.08 -3.21
N LEU A 49 3.22 -9.97 -2.98
CA LEU A 49 3.18 -11.33 -3.52
C LEU A 49 2.01 -12.13 -2.96
N PHE A 50 1.80 -12.08 -1.64
CA PHE A 50 0.69 -12.78 -1.00
C PHE A 50 -0.66 -12.18 -1.41
N TYR A 51 -0.75 -10.85 -1.50
CA TYR A 51 -1.95 -10.19 -2.01
C TYR A 51 -2.32 -10.65 -3.42
N ARG A 52 -1.34 -10.74 -4.35
CA ARG A 52 -1.55 -11.22 -5.73
C ARG A 52 -1.91 -12.70 -5.80
N ASP A 53 -1.46 -13.49 -4.83
CA ASP A 53 -1.78 -14.90 -4.69
C ASP A 53 -3.17 -15.14 -4.02
N GLY A 54 -3.83 -14.07 -3.55
CA GLY A 54 -5.12 -14.13 -2.86
C GLY A 54 -5.03 -14.47 -1.37
N ASP A 55 -3.83 -14.60 -0.83
CA ASP A 55 -3.61 -14.83 0.61
C ASP A 55 -3.55 -13.49 1.36
N PHE A 56 -4.73 -12.90 1.55
CA PHE A 56 -4.88 -11.59 2.16
C PHE A 56 -4.46 -11.57 3.64
N LEU A 57 -4.66 -12.66 4.36
CA LEU A 57 -4.28 -12.73 5.77
C LEU A 57 -2.76 -12.73 5.92
N ALA A 58 -2.03 -13.53 5.15
CA ALA A 58 -0.58 -13.52 5.16
C ALA A 58 -0.01 -12.17 4.69
N ALA A 59 -0.60 -11.52 3.69
CA ALA A 59 -0.20 -10.19 3.27
C ALA A 59 -0.30 -9.16 4.41
N ARG A 60 -1.36 -9.23 5.22
CA ARG A 60 -1.54 -8.37 6.39
C ARG A 60 -0.51 -8.65 7.47
N GLU A 61 -0.33 -9.92 7.84
CA GLU A 61 0.64 -10.33 8.87
C GLU A 61 2.07 -9.86 8.55
N ILE A 62 2.43 -9.86 7.26
CA ILE A 62 3.73 -9.34 6.80
C ILE A 62 3.82 -7.83 6.99
N LEU A 63 2.75 -7.06 6.69
CA LEU A 63 2.79 -5.60 6.76
C LEU A 63 2.62 -5.04 8.18
N GLU A 64 1.91 -5.74 9.06
CA GLU A 64 1.61 -5.24 10.42
C GLU A 64 2.84 -4.75 11.20
N PRO A 65 3.96 -5.49 11.28
CA PRO A 65 5.14 -5.03 12.01
C PRO A 65 5.71 -3.72 11.46
N PHE A 66 5.67 -3.54 10.15
CA PHE A 66 6.09 -2.29 9.50
C PHE A 66 5.11 -1.16 9.81
N ILE A 67 3.80 -1.38 9.65
CA ILE A 67 2.76 -0.36 9.88
C ILE A 67 2.76 0.16 11.32
N ILE A 68 2.98 -0.71 12.30
CA ILE A 68 3.06 -0.31 13.72
C ILE A 68 4.24 0.63 13.98
N ASP A 69 5.35 0.44 13.28
CA ASP A 69 6.61 1.13 13.56
C ASP A 69 7.13 1.99 12.39
N TYR A 70 6.29 2.30 11.41
CA TYR A 70 6.70 3.01 10.18
C TYR A 70 7.40 4.35 10.44
N LYS A 71 7.07 5.04 11.54
CA LYS A 71 7.69 6.33 11.91
C LYS A 71 9.16 6.21 12.29
N SER A 72 9.65 5.01 12.58
CA SER A 72 11.06 4.75 12.84
C SER A 72 11.87 4.60 11.56
N TYR A 73 11.22 4.52 10.42
CA TYR A 73 11.88 4.48 9.11
C TYR A 73 12.03 5.89 8.55
N ARG A 74 13.08 6.08 7.73
CA ARG A 74 13.19 7.29 6.94
C ARG A 74 11.97 7.39 6.01
N TYR A 75 11.40 8.59 5.88
CA TYR A 75 10.29 8.79 4.96
C TYR A 75 10.66 8.44 3.52
N ARG A 76 9.79 7.67 2.90
CA ARG A 76 9.75 7.39 1.46
C ARG A 76 8.30 7.32 1.00
N PRO A 77 8.00 7.71 -0.24
CA PRO A 77 6.63 7.64 -0.77
C PRO A 77 5.99 6.25 -0.69
N GLU A 78 6.80 5.20 -0.75
CA GLU A 78 6.34 3.81 -0.67
C GLU A 78 5.68 3.46 0.67
N ILE A 79 5.90 4.25 1.72
CA ILE A 79 5.18 4.12 3.00
C ILE A 79 3.68 4.27 2.77
N ILE A 80 3.28 5.23 1.92
CA ILE A 80 1.88 5.44 1.56
C ILE A 80 1.30 4.20 0.86
N ALA A 81 2.07 3.61 -0.07
CA ALA A 81 1.66 2.39 -0.75
C ALA A 81 1.49 1.19 0.22
N CYS A 82 2.30 1.11 1.28
CA CYS A 82 2.12 0.10 2.34
C CYS A 82 0.80 0.28 3.08
N PHE A 83 0.45 1.52 3.44
CA PHE A 83 -0.83 1.84 4.08
C PHE A 83 -2.02 1.54 3.17
N ASN A 84 -1.92 1.85 1.88
CA ASN A 84 -2.95 1.49 0.91
C ASN A 84 -3.08 -0.03 0.78
N LEU A 85 -1.97 -0.75 0.65
CA LEU A 85 -2.01 -2.22 0.50
C LEU A 85 -2.66 -2.88 1.72
N VAL A 86 -2.29 -2.51 2.94
CA VAL A 86 -2.93 -3.09 4.14
C VAL A 86 -4.40 -2.69 4.24
N GLY A 87 -4.78 -1.50 3.78
CA GLY A 87 -6.17 -1.07 3.69
C GLY A 87 -6.97 -1.89 2.68
N VAL A 88 -6.42 -2.15 1.50
CA VAL A 88 -7.05 -3.00 0.48
C VAL A 88 -7.15 -4.44 0.95
N VAL A 89 -6.13 -4.97 1.62
CA VAL A 89 -6.18 -6.30 2.24
C VAL A 89 -7.30 -6.38 3.28
N ALA A 90 -7.44 -5.39 4.14
CA ALA A 90 -8.53 -5.32 5.12
C ALA A 90 -9.92 -5.29 4.45
N TYR A 91 -10.04 -4.64 3.29
CA TYR A 91 -11.28 -4.67 2.49
C TYR A 91 -11.63 -6.10 2.05
N TYR A 92 -10.66 -6.86 1.52
CA TYR A 92 -10.92 -8.22 1.03
C TYR A 92 -11.28 -9.20 2.15
N VAL A 93 -10.82 -8.98 3.37
CA VAL A 93 -11.25 -9.74 4.54
C VAL A 93 -12.49 -9.14 5.23
N GLN A 94 -13.17 -8.20 4.58
CA GLN A 94 -14.40 -7.54 5.03
C GLN A 94 -14.27 -6.70 6.31
N GLU A 95 -13.08 -6.34 6.70
CA GLU A 95 -12.80 -5.43 7.81
C GLU A 95 -12.86 -3.96 7.35
N TYR A 96 -14.03 -3.52 6.85
CA TYR A 96 -14.19 -2.23 6.17
C TYR A 96 -13.81 -1.00 7.01
N ALA A 97 -14.08 -1.04 8.32
CA ALA A 97 -13.68 0.04 9.22
C ALA A 97 -12.14 0.18 9.31
N LEU A 98 -11.45 -0.96 9.41
CA LEU A 98 -9.99 -1.02 9.44
C LEU A 98 -9.39 -0.62 8.09
N SER A 99 -9.99 -1.07 6.99
CA SER A 99 -9.63 -0.65 5.64
C SER A 99 -9.64 0.88 5.51
N ARG A 100 -10.74 1.53 5.89
CA ARG A 100 -10.85 3.00 5.87
C ARG A 100 -9.82 3.68 6.76
N PHE A 101 -9.55 3.12 7.93
CA PHE A 101 -8.54 3.65 8.83
C PHE A 101 -7.17 3.69 8.15
N TYR A 102 -6.71 2.57 7.60
CA TYR A 102 -5.39 2.50 6.96
C TYR A 102 -5.29 3.39 5.71
N ILE A 103 -6.31 3.39 4.85
CA ILE A 103 -6.31 4.23 3.64
C ILE A 103 -6.29 5.72 4.04
N ARG A 104 -7.05 6.14 5.07
CA ARG A 104 -7.02 7.53 5.55
C ARG A 104 -5.69 7.92 6.18
N GLU A 105 -5.00 7.02 6.88
CA GLU A 105 -3.65 7.28 7.38
C GLU A 105 -2.66 7.44 6.22
N GLY A 106 -2.73 6.62 5.18
CA GLY A 106 -1.95 6.78 3.95
C GLY A 106 -2.18 8.14 3.28
N LEU A 107 -3.44 8.53 3.09
CA LEU A 107 -3.82 9.84 2.53
C LEU A 107 -3.35 11.01 3.42
N LYS A 108 -3.34 10.86 4.73
CA LYS A 108 -2.80 11.87 5.66
C LYS A 108 -1.30 12.03 5.45
N ILE A 109 -0.54 10.94 5.40
CA ILE A 109 0.90 10.95 5.11
C ILE A 109 1.16 11.59 3.74
N ALA A 110 0.36 11.25 2.72
CA ALA A 110 0.46 11.84 1.39
C ALA A 110 0.27 13.37 1.41
N ARG A 111 -0.68 13.88 2.20
CA ARG A 111 -0.87 15.33 2.38
C ARG A 111 0.31 16.00 3.09
N GLU A 112 0.81 15.39 4.15
CA GLU A 112 1.96 15.90 4.93
C GLU A 112 3.22 16.05 4.06
N HIS A 113 3.36 15.22 3.02
CA HIS A 113 4.51 15.19 2.11
C HIS A 113 4.22 15.73 0.69
N SER A 114 3.06 16.33 0.46
CA SER A 114 2.64 16.88 -0.85
C SER A 114 2.60 15.83 -2.00
N GLU A 115 2.26 14.60 -1.67
CA GLU A 115 2.20 13.46 -2.60
C GLU A 115 0.77 13.08 -3.02
N VAL A 116 -0.24 13.90 -2.68
CA VAL A 116 -1.66 13.53 -2.86
C VAL A 116 -2.01 13.18 -4.30
N SER A 117 -1.50 13.95 -5.27
CA SER A 117 -1.76 13.69 -6.69
C SER A 117 -1.23 12.33 -7.16
N ARG A 118 -0.11 11.88 -6.60
CA ARG A 118 0.51 10.59 -6.91
C ARG A 118 -0.32 9.42 -6.39
N TYR A 119 -1.03 9.63 -5.27
CA TYR A 119 -1.80 8.60 -4.59
C TYR A 119 -3.32 8.83 -4.68
N ALA A 120 -3.77 9.48 -5.75
CA ALA A 120 -5.18 9.77 -5.99
C ALA A 120 -6.07 8.51 -6.01
N TYR A 121 -5.55 7.37 -6.46
CA TYR A 121 -6.26 6.09 -6.47
C TYR A 121 -6.69 5.60 -5.07
N GLU A 122 -6.07 6.11 -3.98
CA GLU A 122 -6.45 5.76 -2.62
C GLU A 122 -7.84 6.29 -2.25
N TYR A 123 -8.24 7.43 -2.82
CA TYR A 123 -9.61 7.92 -2.67
C TYR A 123 -10.63 6.97 -3.30
N ASN A 124 -10.30 6.37 -4.46
CA ASN A 124 -11.15 5.34 -5.06
C ASN A 124 -11.28 4.13 -4.14
N ASN A 125 -10.16 3.61 -3.61
CA ASN A 125 -10.18 2.50 -2.68
C ASN A 125 -11.01 2.82 -1.41
N LEU A 126 -10.90 4.06 -0.90
CA LEU A 126 -11.69 4.52 0.23
C LEU A 126 -13.19 4.57 -0.09
N ALA A 127 -13.58 5.11 -1.26
CA ALA A 127 -14.97 5.16 -1.69
C ALA A 127 -15.55 3.75 -1.84
N VAL A 128 -14.81 2.81 -2.42
CA VAL A 128 -15.22 1.41 -2.56
C VAL A 128 -15.54 0.76 -1.21
N THR A 129 -14.82 1.11 -0.13
CA THR A 129 -15.14 0.57 1.21
C THR A 129 -16.50 1.04 1.74
N TYR A 130 -16.91 2.27 1.40
CA TYR A 130 -18.24 2.78 1.74
C TYR A 130 -19.32 2.16 0.87
N LEU A 131 -19.05 2.00 -0.45
CA LEU A 131 -19.98 1.34 -1.37
C LEU A 131 -20.26 -0.11 -0.96
N ALA A 132 -19.26 -0.85 -0.49
CA ALA A 132 -19.44 -2.22 0.01
C ALA A 132 -20.41 -2.30 1.21
N GLN A 133 -20.56 -1.20 1.97
CA GLN A 133 -21.51 -1.07 3.08
C GLN A 133 -22.77 -0.30 2.69
N GLN A 134 -22.98 -0.01 1.41
CA GLN A 134 -24.13 0.75 0.88
C GLN A 134 -24.24 2.18 1.45
N ASP A 135 -23.15 2.76 1.95
CA ASP A 135 -23.06 4.13 2.43
C ASP A 135 -22.71 5.07 1.27
N TYR A 136 -23.68 5.27 0.39
CA TYR A 136 -23.51 6.05 -0.85
C TYR A 136 -23.19 7.52 -0.60
N GLU A 137 -23.73 8.09 0.48
CA GLU A 137 -23.47 9.49 0.84
C GLU A 137 -21.99 9.71 1.16
N LYS A 138 -21.41 8.85 2.02
CA LYS A 138 -19.99 8.93 2.35
C LYS A 138 -19.08 8.58 1.19
N ALA A 139 -19.47 7.63 0.33
CA ALA A 139 -18.74 7.36 -0.90
C ALA A 139 -18.65 8.62 -1.78
N LEU A 140 -19.78 9.33 -1.95
CA LEU A 140 -19.82 10.58 -2.71
C LEU A 140 -19.00 11.72 -2.06
N GLU A 141 -19.00 11.82 -0.72
CA GLU A 141 -18.17 12.77 0.01
C GLU A 141 -16.68 12.53 -0.26
N VAL A 142 -16.25 11.27 -0.25
CA VAL A 142 -14.86 10.88 -0.56
C VAL A 142 -14.47 11.26 -1.99
N ILE A 143 -15.35 11.03 -2.97
CA ILE A 143 -15.11 11.40 -4.36
C ILE A 143 -14.96 12.93 -4.49
N ARG A 144 -15.84 13.71 -3.83
CA ARG A 144 -15.72 15.17 -3.81
C ARG A 144 -14.45 15.66 -3.10
N GLU A 145 -14.00 14.94 -2.07
CA GLU A 145 -12.71 15.20 -1.42
C GLU A 145 -11.55 14.97 -2.40
N ALA A 146 -11.60 13.89 -3.18
CA ALA A 146 -10.63 13.61 -4.23
C ALA A 146 -10.55 14.73 -5.26
N GLU A 147 -11.70 15.18 -5.81
CA GLU A 147 -11.77 16.27 -6.79
C GLU A 147 -11.12 17.57 -6.30
N LYS A 148 -11.23 17.88 -5.01
CA LYS A 148 -10.62 19.08 -4.41
C LYS A 148 -9.10 18.98 -4.24
N ASN A 149 -8.57 17.78 -4.10
CA ASN A 149 -7.17 17.53 -3.79
C ASN A 149 -6.33 17.12 -5.01
N MET A 150 -7.00 16.80 -6.13
CA MET A 150 -6.30 16.45 -7.37
C MET A 150 -6.21 17.66 -8.31
N PRO A 151 -5.03 17.93 -8.89
CA PRO A 151 -4.95 18.88 -9.97
C PRO A 151 -5.81 18.38 -11.14
N VAL A 152 -6.66 19.26 -11.68
CA VAL A 152 -7.52 18.97 -12.82
C VAL A 152 -6.63 18.75 -14.06
N SER A 153 -6.22 17.51 -14.30
CA SER A 153 -5.84 17.08 -15.63
C SER A 153 -6.95 16.15 -16.12
N ASP A 154 -7.67 16.58 -17.15
CA ASP A 154 -8.85 15.90 -17.68
C ASP A 154 -8.64 14.42 -18.06
N GLU A 155 -7.41 13.98 -18.25
CA GLU A 155 -7.09 12.62 -18.68
C GLU A 155 -7.12 11.56 -17.55
N VAL A 156 -6.90 11.94 -16.30
CA VAL A 156 -6.82 10.97 -15.18
C VAL A 156 -8.21 10.62 -14.63
N MET A 157 -9.16 11.55 -14.68
CA MET A 157 -10.52 11.32 -14.18
C MET A 157 -11.32 10.33 -15.04
N HIS A 158 -11.07 10.28 -16.36
CA HIS A 158 -11.78 9.36 -17.26
C HIS A 158 -11.32 7.89 -17.19
N ALA A 159 -10.19 7.61 -16.55
CA ALA A 159 -9.65 6.24 -16.44
C ALA A 159 -10.21 5.46 -15.23
N TYR A 160 -10.94 6.11 -14.32
CA TYR A 160 -11.40 5.53 -13.05
C TYR A 160 -12.89 5.69 -12.75
N ILE A 161 -13.67 6.17 -13.73
CA ILE A 161 -15.13 6.15 -13.76
C ILE A 161 -15.60 5.06 -14.74
#